data_f4f773b4780cc2f3e4fe35db838c14f5
#
_entry.id   f4f773b4780cc2f3e4fe35db838c14f5
#
_cell.length_a   1.000
_cell.length_b   1.000
_cell.length_c   1.000
_cell.angle_alpha   90.00
_cell.angle_beta   90.00
_cell.angle_gamma   90.00
#
_symmetry.space_group_name_H-M   'P 1'
#
loop_
_entity.id
_entity.type
_entity.pdbx_description
1 polymer ?
#
loop_
_entity_poly.entity_id
_entity_poly.type
_entity_poly.pdbx_seq_one_letter_code
_entity_poly.pdbx_strand_id
1 'polypeptide(L)'
;MLRKIIRGSGFTQSEEKLIEFADDAFFGLWSYPNVYSDEGYSKNKIGKEVSDLLVIFDKDIIIFSDKAITYNKNKDPKVAWQRWFKKSVIQSCTQLFGAEKFIKDHPERLFVDKKCSVNLPIKIDNSFNFHLVAVTNNISDPAISYFDKIEKGSSATLVNIFPLNAHQCLENPFCVGDVYPDKTFVHILDETALKLLLTELNTATDFIGYLNEKERVVRERTLLVSAGEEETLAAYIMGDKTIISKEIIGNDQGMTIPEGEWKNYKTTFNYQYQLSMKKGSVFWDNLIHNFSTSILSANVGFFSEIEFSTHELGVRELAKESRQSRYYLSKNFKEKLKTTQPHLRTSRMVESIDEPGKFYLFLFFPNDSKLSYSDYRIQRISYINAYAEVA
;
A
#
# COMPACT_ATOMS: atom_id res chain seq x y z
N MET A 1 -24.24 -5.01 -15.14
CA MET A 1 -23.31 -4.80 -16.28
C MET A 1 -22.15 -3.93 -15.82
N LEU A 2 -20.94 -4.43 -15.99
CA LEU A 2 -19.71 -3.73 -15.62
C LEU A 2 -19.56 -2.42 -16.42
N ARG A 3 -19.24 -1.31 -15.73
CA ARG A 3 -19.04 -0.01 -16.38
C ARG A 3 -17.57 0.39 -16.26
N LYS A 4 -17.05 1.09 -17.26
CA LYS A 4 -15.70 1.63 -17.23
C LYS A 4 -15.55 2.60 -16.06
N ILE A 5 -14.51 2.41 -15.26
CA ILE A 5 -14.14 3.28 -14.14
C ILE A 5 -13.02 4.19 -14.60
N ILE A 6 -13.29 5.50 -14.58
CA ILE A 6 -12.28 6.52 -14.89
C ILE A 6 -11.77 7.03 -13.55
N ARG A 7 -10.50 6.74 -13.26
CA ARG A 7 -9.82 7.22 -12.06
C ARG A 7 -9.39 8.67 -12.25
N GLY A 8 -9.29 9.41 -11.15
CA GLY A 8 -8.69 10.74 -11.12
C GLY A 8 -7.20 10.70 -11.46
N SER A 9 -6.60 11.89 -11.61
CA SER A 9 -5.15 12.11 -11.75
C SER A 9 -4.71 13.12 -10.69
N GLY A 10 -3.41 13.13 -10.33
CA GLY A 10 -2.87 14.13 -9.41
C GLY A 10 -3.00 15.55 -9.93
N PHE A 11 -3.14 16.51 -9.02
CA PHE A 11 -3.13 17.95 -9.36
C PHE A 11 -1.75 18.56 -9.24
N THR A 12 -0.86 17.91 -8.50
CA THR A 12 0.51 18.33 -8.26
C THR A 12 1.49 17.23 -8.68
N GLN A 13 2.75 17.60 -8.91
CA GLN A 13 3.80 16.62 -9.23
C GLN A 13 4.04 15.62 -8.11
N SER A 14 3.85 16.00 -6.83
CA SER A 14 3.99 15.09 -5.70
C SER A 14 2.85 14.08 -5.66
N GLU A 15 1.61 14.52 -5.89
CA GLU A 15 0.46 13.62 -5.98
C GLU A 15 0.59 12.64 -7.16
N GLU A 16 1.07 13.09 -8.32
CA GLU A 16 1.33 12.19 -9.46
C GLU A 16 2.33 11.08 -9.11
N LYS A 17 3.43 11.43 -8.41
CA LYS A 17 4.41 10.44 -7.91
C LYS A 17 3.81 9.51 -6.88
N LEU A 18 3.00 10.03 -5.95
CA LEU A 18 2.29 9.20 -4.97
C LEU A 18 1.39 8.18 -5.67
N ILE A 19 0.64 8.60 -6.69
CA ILE A 19 -0.24 7.73 -7.48
C ILE A 19 0.57 6.67 -8.22
N GLU A 20 1.69 7.04 -8.85
CA GLU A 20 2.59 6.10 -9.55
C GLU A 20 3.09 5.00 -8.60
N PHE A 21 3.64 5.36 -7.44
CA PHE A 21 4.09 4.38 -6.45
C PHE A 21 2.96 3.52 -5.88
N ALA A 22 1.78 4.12 -5.67
CA ALA A 22 0.62 3.39 -5.19
C ALA A 22 0.07 2.41 -6.24
N ASP A 23 0.11 2.76 -7.52
CA ASP A 23 -0.33 1.87 -8.60
C ASP A 23 0.58 0.66 -8.75
N ASP A 24 1.87 0.77 -8.46
CA ASP A 24 2.80 -0.36 -8.43
C ASP A 24 2.50 -1.34 -7.28
N ALA A 25 2.08 -0.82 -6.11
CA ALA A 25 1.82 -1.63 -4.92
C ALA A 25 0.37 -2.14 -4.83
N PHE A 26 -0.61 -1.30 -5.19
CA PHE A 26 -2.05 -1.56 -4.99
C PHE A 26 -2.82 -1.76 -6.28
N PHE A 27 -2.19 -1.59 -7.43
CA PHE A 27 -2.83 -1.57 -8.75
C PHE A 27 -3.96 -0.52 -8.84
N GLY A 28 -4.38 -0.15 -10.03
CA GLY A 28 -5.43 0.85 -10.20
C GLY A 28 -6.82 0.41 -9.72
N LEU A 29 -7.00 -0.87 -9.42
CA LEU A 29 -8.30 -1.41 -9.00
C LEU A 29 -8.67 -0.99 -7.56
N TRP A 30 -7.68 -0.78 -6.71
CA TRP A 30 -7.86 -0.46 -5.29
C TRP A 30 -7.34 0.92 -4.89
N SER A 31 -6.69 1.66 -5.78
CA SER A 31 -6.18 3.00 -5.52
C SER A 31 -6.99 4.06 -6.28
N TYR A 32 -7.55 5.03 -5.56
CA TYR A 32 -8.44 6.06 -6.08
C TYR A 32 -7.89 7.45 -5.77
N PRO A 33 -7.24 8.11 -6.75
CA PRO A 33 -6.80 9.49 -6.59
C PRO A 33 -7.98 10.47 -6.46
N ASN A 34 -7.83 11.47 -5.59
CA ASN A 34 -8.77 12.58 -5.45
C ASN A 34 -10.23 12.11 -5.31
N VAL A 35 -10.52 11.39 -4.22
CA VAL A 35 -11.89 10.99 -3.89
C VAL A 35 -12.68 12.19 -3.38
N TYR A 36 -13.92 12.35 -3.81
CA TYR A 36 -14.78 13.48 -3.49
C TYR A 36 -15.99 13.07 -2.66
N SER A 37 -16.50 14.00 -1.88
CA SER A 37 -17.81 13.95 -1.25
C SER A 37 -18.76 14.97 -1.89
N ASP A 38 -20.05 14.77 -1.76
CA ASP A 38 -21.07 15.74 -2.19
C ASP A 38 -21.31 16.88 -1.19
N GLU A 39 -20.45 17.01 -0.15
CA GLU A 39 -20.50 18.14 0.79
C GLU A 39 -20.34 19.47 0.05
N GLY A 40 -21.32 20.35 0.23
CA GLY A 40 -21.31 21.66 -0.44
C GLY A 40 -21.65 21.65 -1.93
N TYR A 41 -21.91 20.48 -2.56
CA TYR A 41 -22.23 20.36 -3.98
C TYR A 41 -23.46 21.20 -4.38
N SER A 42 -24.48 21.28 -3.53
CA SER A 42 -25.68 22.10 -3.76
C SER A 42 -25.34 23.58 -4.00
N LYS A 43 -24.32 24.10 -3.32
CA LYS A 43 -23.86 25.51 -3.41
C LYS A 43 -22.86 25.73 -4.54
N ASN A 44 -21.85 24.88 -4.62
CA ASN A 44 -20.66 25.08 -5.47
C ASN A 44 -20.71 24.29 -6.80
N LYS A 45 -21.63 23.33 -6.94
CA LYS A 45 -21.71 22.40 -8.09
C LYS A 45 -20.42 21.59 -8.32
N ILE A 46 -19.60 21.48 -7.30
CA ILE A 46 -18.35 20.75 -7.28
C ILE A 46 -18.27 20.02 -5.94
N GLY A 47 -17.89 18.73 -5.97
CA GLY A 47 -17.65 17.94 -4.78
C GLY A 47 -16.44 18.45 -4.00
N LYS A 48 -16.46 18.22 -2.69
CA LYS A 48 -15.34 18.50 -1.79
C LYS A 48 -14.40 17.31 -1.80
N GLU A 49 -13.13 17.56 -2.00
CA GLU A 49 -12.10 16.53 -1.91
C GLU A 49 -12.00 15.97 -0.49
N VAL A 50 -11.98 14.64 -0.39
CA VAL A 50 -11.87 13.89 0.87
C VAL A 50 -10.43 13.51 1.16
N SER A 51 -9.70 13.06 0.13
CA SER A 51 -8.30 12.62 0.24
C SER A 51 -7.56 12.80 -1.08
N ASP A 52 -6.25 13.02 -1.00
CA ASP A 52 -5.37 13.10 -2.17
C ASP A 52 -5.25 11.72 -2.85
N LEU A 53 -5.22 10.64 -2.04
CA LEU A 53 -5.30 9.25 -2.51
C LEU A 53 -6.01 8.39 -1.46
N LEU A 54 -6.95 7.56 -1.92
CA LEU A 54 -7.64 6.55 -1.11
C LEU A 54 -7.32 5.16 -1.65
N VAL A 55 -6.81 4.29 -0.80
CA VAL A 55 -6.63 2.86 -1.12
C VAL A 55 -7.63 2.06 -0.30
N ILE A 56 -8.37 1.16 -0.98
CA ILE A 56 -9.33 0.27 -0.33
C ILE A 56 -8.98 -1.16 -0.74
N PHE A 57 -8.44 -1.92 0.18
CA PHE A 57 -7.99 -3.27 -0.10
C PHE A 57 -8.43 -4.23 1.01
N ASP A 58 -9.22 -5.23 0.64
CA ASP A 58 -9.83 -6.20 1.54
C ASP A 58 -10.67 -5.52 2.64
N LYS A 59 -10.18 -5.47 3.87
CA LYS A 59 -10.81 -4.80 5.01
C LYS A 59 -10.03 -3.59 5.51
N ASP A 60 -9.09 -3.11 4.72
CA ASP A 60 -8.24 -2.00 5.09
C ASP A 60 -8.46 -0.80 4.17
N ILE A 61 -8.51 0.38 4.75
CA ILE A 61 -8.60 1.66 4.06
C ILE A 61 -7.36 2.47 4.43
N ILE A 62 -6.56 2.84 3.42
CA ILE A 62 -5.42 3.74 3.63
C ILE A 62 -5.79 5.10 3.05
N ILE A 63 -5.76 6.12 3.89
CA ILE A 63 -6.01 7.51 3.49
C ILE A 63 -4.68 8.24 3.44
N PHE A 64 -4.29 8.74 2.26
CA PHE A 64 -3.11 9.55 2.09
C PHE A 64 -3.47 11.03 2.00
N SER A 65 -2.70 11.86 2.71
CA SER A 65 -2.67 13.30 2.52
C SER A 65 -1.26 13.72 2.10
N ASP A 66 -1.12 14.32 0.92
CA ASP A 66 0.17 14.76 0.34
C ASP A 66 0.35 16.27 0.49
N LYS A 67 1.47 16.70 1.06
CA LYS A 67 1.82 18.11 1.24
C LYS A 67 3.22 18.44 0.73
N ALA A 68 3.29 19.24 -0.32
CA ALA A 68 4.53 19.73 -0.90
C ALA A 68 4.87 21.14 -0.37
N ILE A 69 5.19 21.25 0.91
CA ILE A 69 5.53 22.52 1.57
C ILE A 69 7.05 22.74 1.56
N THR A 70 7.48 23.86 1.01
CA THR A 70 8.92 24.22 0.99
C THR A 70 9.42 24.57 2.38
N TYR A 71 10.51 23.91 2.80
CA TYR A 71 11.26 24.26 4.01
C TYR A 71 12.13 25.49 3.76
N ASN A 72 12.01 26.51 4.61
CA ASN A 72 12.77 27.75 4.46
C ASN A 72 14.17 27.66 5.11
N LYS A 73 15.19 27.30 4.32
CA LYS A 73 16.59 27.18 4.77
C LYS A 73 17.23 28.49 5.25
N ASN A 74 16.64 29.65 4.95
CA ASN A 74 17.17 30.99 5.31
C ASN A 74 16.69 31.46 6.69
N LYS A 75 15.86 30.70 7.37
CA LYS A 75 15.39 31.01 8.73
C LYS A 75 16.14 30.20 9.77
N ASP A 76 16.07 30.65 11.02
CA ASP A 76 16.48 29.82 12.15
C ASP A 76 15.83 28.41 12.02
N PRO A 77 16.60 27.33 12.21
CA PRO A 77 16.10 25.97 11.97
C PRO A 77 14.83 25.63 12.77
N LYS A 78 14.74 26.05 14.02
CA LYS A 78 13.57 25.81 14.88
C LYS A 78 12.34 26.54 14.36
N VAL A 79 12.49 27.82 13.97
CA VAL A 79 11.41 28.62 13.41
C VAL A 79 10.94 28.09 12.05
N ALA A 80 11.88 27.70 11.21
CA ALA A 80 11.58 27.10 9.91
C ALA A 80 10.84 25.77 10.07
N TRP A 81 11.31 24.92 10.99
CA TRP A 81 10.70 23.64 11.32
C TRP A 81 9.27 23.81 11.85
N GLN A 82 9.06 24.67 12.83
CA GLN A 82 7.72 24.90 13.39
C GLN A 82 6.69 25.33 12.34
N ARG A 83 7.09 26.19 11.40
CA ARG A 83 6.22 26.63 10.29
C ARG A 83 5.94 25.50 9.31
N TRP A 84 6.96 24.77 8.96
CA TRP A 84 6.85 23.63 8.06
C TRP A 84 6.00 22.52 8.68
N PHE A 85 6.29 22.12 9.91
CA PHE A 85 5.57 21.07 10.64
C PHE A 85 4.07 21.38 10.78
N LYS A 86 3.73 22.62 11.14
CA LYS A 86 2.32 23.06 11.21
C LYS A 86 1.60 22.89 9.88
N LYS A 87 2.22 23.28 8.77
CA LYS A 87 1.61 23.24 7.44
C LYS A 87 1.62 21.86 6.81
N SER A 88 2.67 21.07 7.01
CA SER A 88 2.83 19.74 6.40
C SER A 88 2.19 18.64 7.27
N VAL A 89 2.46 18.63 8.58
CA VAL A 89 2.05 17.52 9.46
C VAL A 89 0.71 17.82 10.13
N ILE A 90 0.60 18.93 10.88
CA ILE A 90 -0.63 19.22 11.65
C ILE A 90 -1.85 19.40 10.75
N GLN A 91 -1.70 20.08 9.61
CA GLN A 91 -2.79 20.23 8.65
C GLN A 91 -3.17 18.90 7.99
N SER A 92 -2.18 18.04 7.62
CA SER A 92 -2.46 16.70 7.10
C SER A 92 -3.21 15.86 8.12
N CYS A 93 -2.77 15.83 9.39
CA CYS A 93 -3.49 15.10 10.43
C CYS A 93 -4.95 15.58 10.55
N THR A 94 -5.19 16.89 10.50
CA THR A 94 -6.56 17.46 10.56
C THR A 94 -7.41 17.00 9.38
N GLN A 95 -6.84 16.99 8.17
CA GLN A 95 -7.52 16.50 6.96
C GLN A 95 -7.81 15.00 7.03
N LEU A 96 -6.82 14.20 7.45
CA LEU A 96 -6.93 12.75 7.59
C LEU A 96 -8.03 12.35 8.59
N PHE A 97 -8.07 12.99 9.78
CA PHE A 97 -9.15 12.72 10.75
C PHE A 97 -10.52 13.15 10.24
N GLY A 98 -10.58 14.25 9.48
CA GLY A 98 -11.81 14.68 8.83
C GLY A 98 -12.29 13.70 7.76
N ALA A 99 -11.37 13.18 6.95
CA ALA A 99 -11.63 12.18 5.94
C ALA A 99 -12.08 10.85 6.54
N GLU A 100 -11.35 10.35 7.55
CA GLU A 100 -11.71 9.14 8.29
C GLU A 100 -13.13 9.23 8.86
N LYS A 101 -13.43 10.32 9.55
CA LYS A 101 -14.76 10.55 10.11
C LYS A 101 -15.83 10.57 9.03
N PHE A 102 -15.60 11.30 7.92
CA PHE A 102 -16.56 11.37 6.82
C PHE A 102 -16.81 10.00 6.19
N ILE A 103 -15.76 9.23 5.94
CA ILE A 103 -15.88 7.89 5.35
C ILE A 103 -16.64 6.93 6.28
N LYS A 104 -16.39 7.00 7.60
CA LYS A 104 -17.13 6.21 8.61
C LYS A 104 -18.61 6.59 8.68
N ASP A 105 -18.90 7.89 8.67
CA ASP A 105 -20.27 8.38 8.83
C ASP A 105 -21.10 8.28 7.52
N HIS A 106 -20.46 8.36 6.35
CA HIS A 106 -21.11 8.48 5.05
C HIS A 106 -20.41 7.71 3.93
N PRO A 107 -20.17 6.40 4.07
CA PRO A 107 -19.41 5.61 3.09
C PRO A 107 -20.04 5.58 1.69
N GLU A 108 -21.37 5.75 1.60
CA GLU A 108 -22.14 5.78 0.34
C GLU A 108 -22.01 7.10 -0.43
N ARG A 109 -21.44 8.15 0.20
CA ARG A 109 -21.32 9.50 -0.38
C ARG A 109 -19.90 9.79 -0.86
N LEU A 110 -19.22 8.77 -1.39
CA LEU A 110 -17.88 8.86 -1.96
C LEU A 110 -17.94 8.72 -3.48
N PHE A 111 -17.25 9.62 -4.18
CA PHE A 111 -17.26 9.72 -5.63
C PHE A 111 -15.84 9.78 -6.19
N VAL A 112 -15.63 9.19 -7.36
CA VAL A 112 -14.34 9.21 -8.06
C VAL A 112 -14.18 10.43 -8.98
N ASP A 113 -15.18 11.31 -9.03
CA ASP A 113 -15.17 12.51 -9.86
C ASP A 113 -15.72 13.75 -9.13
N LYS A 114 -15.19 14.93 -9.50
CA LYS A 114 -15.59 16.25 -8.92
C LYS A 114 -17.08 16.58 -9.07
N LYS A 115 -17.75 15.99 -10.08
CA LYS A 115 -19.17 16.22 -10.33
C LYS A 115 -20.06 15.33 -9.47
N CYS A 116 -19.48 14.48 -8.65
CA CYS A 116 -20.19 13.49 -7.83
C CYS A 116 -21.18 12.66 -8.65
N SER A 117 -20.80 12.27 -9.86
CA SER A 117 -21.67 11.55 -10.80
C SER A 117 -21.37 10.04 -10.82
N VAL A 118 -20.18 9.63 -10.37
CA VAL A 118 -19.74 8.23 -10.35
C VAL A 118 -19.33 7.88 -8.92
N ASN A 119 -20.12 7.03 -8.28
CA ASN A 119 -19.81 6.54 -6.95
C ASN A 119 -18.53 5.70 -6.94
N LEU A 120 -17.88 5.68 -5.79
CA LEU A 120 -16.78 4.75 -5.53
C LEU A 120 -17.26 3.30 -5.72
N PRO A 121 -16.55 2.47 -6.52
CA PRO A 121 -17.07 1.16 -6.90
C PRO A 121 -16.97 0.11 -5.79
N ILE A 122 -16.08 0.31 -4.81
CA ILE A 122 -15.91 -0.57 -3.66
C ILE A 122 -16.82 -0.10 -2.53
N LYS A 123 -17.63 -1.00 -2.00
CA LYS A 123 -18.51 -0.72 -0.86
C LYS A 123 -17.71 -0.79 0.43
N ILE A 124 -17.85 0.23 1.26
CA ILE A 124 -17.23 0.34 2.57
C ILE A 124 -18.30 0.10 3.63
N ASP A 125 -17.96 -0.61 4.68
CA ASP A 125 -18.79 -0.81 5.87
C ASP A 125 -18.00 -0.56 7.17
N ASN A 126 -18.64 -0.73 8.31
CA ASN A 126 -18.05 -0.44 9.63
C ASN A 126 -16.98 -1.47 10.08
N SER A 127 -16.71 -2.51 9.29
CA SER A 127 -15.70 -3.53 9.62
C SER A 127 -14.31 -3.19 9.12
N PHE A 128 -14.16 -2.09 8.36
CA PHE A 128 -12.88 -1.68 7.81
C PHE A 128 -11.96 -1.04 8.85
N ASN A 129 -10.67 -1.39 8.78
CA ASN A 129 -9.59 -0.75 9.51
C ASN A 129 -9.10 0.48 8.75
N PHE A 130 -8.68 1.51 9.48
CA PHE A 130 -8.21 2.75 8.87
C PHE A 130 -6.73 2.98 9.16
N HIS A 131 -5.96 3.24 8.12
CA HIS A 131 -4.56 3.63 8.17
C HIS A 131 -4.43 5.05 7.63
N LEU A 132 -3.91 5.96 8.43
CA LEU A 132 -3.76 7.36 8.06
C LEU A 132 -2.29 7.64 7.74
N VAL A 133 -2.01 8.15 6.54
CA VAL A 133 -0.65 8.42 6.07
C VAL A 133 -0.51 9.88 5.65
N ALA A 134 0.27 10.65 6.40
CA ALA A 134 0.66 12.00 6.06
C ALA A 134 1.98 11.96 5.26
N VAL A 135 1.89 12.26 3.97
CA VAL A 135 3.06 12.35 3.09
C VAL A 135 3.55 13.79 3.06
N THR A 136 4.82 13.99 3.38
CA THR A 136 5.46 15.30 3.42
C THR A 136 6.60 15.36 2.42
N ASN A 137 6.69 16.43 1.65
CA ASN A 137 7.68 16.59 0.60
C ASN A 137 8.63 17.76 0.90
N ASN A 138 9.79 17.80 0.21
CA ASN A 138 10.80 18.83 0.29
C ASN A 138 11.47 18.96 1.67
N ILE A 139 11.55 17.88 2.45
CA ILE A 139 12.12 17.88 3.79
C ILE A 139 13.36 17.00 3.95
N SER A 140 13.56 15.98 3.12
CA SER A 140 14.69 15.06 3.23
C SER A 140 16.05 15.78 3.14
N ASP A 141 16.29 16.60 2.12
CA ASP A 141 17.54 17.38 2.01
C ASP A 141 17.79 18.34 3.18
N PRO A 142 16.78 19.11 3.67
CA PRO A 142 16.92 19.89 4.89
C PRO A 142 17.25 19.07 6.12
N ALA A 143 16.68 17.89 6.29
CA ALA A 143 16.94 16.99 7.41
C ALA A 143 18.38 16.49 7.38
N ILE A 144 18.85 15.97 6.25
CA ILE A 144 20.24 15.56 6.04
C ILE A 144 21.19 16.73 6.39
N SER A 145 20.94 17.91 5.82
CA SER A 145 21.78 19.09 6.06
C SER A 145 21.80 19.56 7.52
N TYR A 146 20.76 19.26 8.27
CA TYR A 146 20.67 19.56 9.70
C TYR A 146 21.50 18.57 10.53
N PHE A 147 21.28 17.27 10.32
CA PHE A 147 21.95 16.22 11.09
C PHE A 147 23.42 16.06 10.73
N ASP A 148 23.83 16.28 9.47
CA ASP A 148 25.23 16.26 9.03
C ASP A 148 26.12 17.29 9.73
N LYS A 149 25.54 18.33 10.35
CA LYS A 149 26.28 19.26 11.21
C LYS A 149 26.60 18.66 12.57
N ILE A 150 25.85 17.66 12.99
CA ILE A 150 26.06 16.95 14.26
C ILE A 150 26.97 15.75 13.99
N GLU A 151 26.60 14.92 13.02
CA GLU A 151 27.36 13.74 12.58
C GLU A 151 27.12 13.51 11.07
N LYS A 152 28.22 13.34 10.32
CA LYS A 152 28.16 13.14 8.87
C LYS A 152 27.62 11.75 8.53
N GLY A 153 26.73 11.71 7.52
CA GLY A 153 26.17 10.47 6.99
C GLY A 153 24.85 10.09 7.66
N SER A 154 24.23 11.07 8.32
CA SER A 154 22.89 10.90 8.92
C SER A 154 21.83 10.49 7.88
N SER A 155 20.75 9.91 8.39
CA SER A 155 19.62 9.40 7.61
C SER A 155 19.02 10.43 6.66
N ALA A 156 18.52 9.93 5.55
CA ALA A 156 17.74 10.73 4.60
C ALA A 156 16.29 10.96 5.05
N THR A 157 15.80 10.22 6.06
CA THR A 157 14.41 10.29 6.52
C THR A 157 14.30 11.02 7.87
N LEU A 158 13.08 11.42 8.23
CA LEU A 158 12.82 12.06 9.52
C LEU A 158 13.07 11.09 10.68
N VAL A 159 13.65 11.59 11.77
CA VAL A 159 13.86 10.80 12.99
C VAL A 159 12.52 10.58 13.69
N ASN A 160 12.23 9.34 14.05
CA ASN A 160 11.01 8.96 14.76
C ASN A 160 11.29 8.90 16.27
N ILE A 161 10.63 9.77 17.05
CA ILE A 161 10.66 9.77 18.52
C ILE A 161 9.18 9.66 18.96
N PHE A 162 8.70 8.45 19.06
CA PHE A 162 7.27 8.15 19.22
C PHE A 162 6.61 8.69 20.49
N PRO A 163 7.31 8.85 21.65
CA PRO A 163 6.71 9.52 22.82
C PRO A 163 6.38 11.01 22.62
N LEU A 164 6.88 11.64 21.53
CA LEU A 164 6.61 13.05 21.28
C LEU A 164 5.20 13.25 20.69
N ASN A 165 4.41 14.09 21.34
CA ASN A 165 3.14 14.59 20.79
C ASN A 165 3.38 15.83 19.88
N ALA A 166 2.28 16.36 19.29
CA ALA A 166 2.34 17.49 18.36
C ALA A 166 3.11 18.72 18.90
N HIS A 167 2.91 19.07 20.17
CA HIS A 167 3.59 20.22 20.76
C HIS A 167 5.08 19.98 20.93
N GLN A 168 5.44 18.79 21.38
CA GLN A 168 6.83 18.41 21.57
C GLN A 168 7.58 18.27 20.23
N CYS A 169 6.94 17.74 19.19
CA CYS A 169 7.52 17.68 17.83
C CYS A 169 7.85 19.08 17.28
N LEU A 170 7.05 20.11 17.60
CA LEU A 170 7.35 21.49 17.19
C LEU A 170 8.65 22.05 17.79
N GLU A 171 9.08 21.55 18.94
CA GLU A 171 10.29 21.97 19.62
C GLU A 171 11.54 21.18 19.20
N ASN A 172 11.36 20.05 18.51
CA ASN A 172 12.43 19.14 18.09
C ASN A 172 12.52 19.10 16.56
N PRO A 173 13.42 19.90 15.93
CA PRO A 173 13.55 19.94 14.48
C PRO A 173 13.86 18.58 13.87
N PHE A 174 13.16 18.26 12.78
CA PHE A 174 13.27 17.02 12.00
C PHE A 174 12.96 15.73 12.77
N CYS A 175 12.29 15.86 13.93
CA CYS A 175 11.78 14.72 14.70
C CYS A 175 10.26 14.68 14.61
N VAL A 176 9.71 13.48 14.39
CA VAL A 176 8.28 13.20 14.38
C VAL A 176 7.96 12.14 15.42
N GLY A 177 6.72 12.12 15.91
CA GLY A 177 6.29 11.18 16.93
C GLY A 177 4.83 10.76 16.72
N ASP A 178 4.21 10.19 17.76
CA ASP A 178 2.77 9.96 17.79
C ASP A 178 2.05 11.28 18.09
N VAL A 179 1.77 12.04 17.03
CA VAL A 179 1.31 13.44 17.09
C VAL A 179 0.02 13.60 17.90
N TYR A 180 -0.89 12.61 17.80
CA TYR A 180 -2.19 12.60 18.48
C TYR A 180 -2.47 11.21 19.09
N PRO A 181 -1.89 10.89 20.25
CA PRO A 181 -1.99 9.55 20.84
C PRO A 181 -3.41 9.09 21.18
N ASP A 182 -4.35 10.03 21.33
CA ASP A 182 -5.77 9.75 21.63
C ASP A 182 -6.63 9.55 20.36
N LYS A 183 -6.03 9.58 19.16
CA LYS A 183 -6.71 9.40 17.87
C LYS A 183 -6.13 8.21 17.10
N THR A 184 -6.70 7.91 15.94
CA THR A 184 -6.12 6.94 14.99
C THR A 184 -4.68 7.34 14.67
N PHE A 185 -3.78 6.36 14.67
CA PHE A 185 -2.36 6.61 14.43
C PHE A 185 -2.14 7.20 13.03
N VAL A 186 -1.30 8.24 12.95
CA VAL A 186 -0.92 8.84 11.68
C VAL A 186 0.53 8.51 11.38
N HIS A 187 0.75 7.72 10.33
CA HIS A 187 2.08 7.47 9.79
C HIS A 187 2.57 8.73 9.08
N ILE A 188 3.61 9.37 9.59
CA ILE A 188 4.22 10.55 8.98
C ILE A 188 5.42 10.07 8.17
N LEU A 189 5.35 10.20 6.86
CA LEU A 189 6.37 9.77 5.93
C LEU A 189 6.87 10.96 5.11
N ASP A 190 8.17 11.13 5.02
CA ASP A 190 8.73 12.02 4.02
C ASP A 190 8.80 11.34 2.63
N GLU A 191 9.15 12.10 1.61
CA GLU A 191 9.21 11.63 0.22
C GLU A 191 10.17 10.46 0.02
N THR A 192 11.25 10.39 0.82
CA THR A 192 12.25 9.31 0.76
C THR A 192 11.71 8.06 1.43
N ALA A 193 11.13 8.19 2.61
CA ALA A 193 10.51 7.12 3.37
C ALA A 193 9.35 6.47 2.59
N LEU A 194 8.44 7.27 2.03
CA LEU A 194 7.33 6.76 1.23
C LEU A 194 7.81 5.95 0.03
N LYS A 195 8.75 6.52 -0.74
CA LYS A 195 9.33 5.84 -1.90
C LYS A 195 9.98 4.51 -1.50
N LEU A 196 10.74 4.51 -0.40
CA LEU A 196 11.39 3.32 0.10
C LEU A 196 10.37 2.23 0.47
N LEU A 197 9.38 2.59 1.28
CA LEU A 197 8.36 1.65 1.73
C LEU A 197 7.59 1.03 0.55
N LEU A 198 7.08 1.85 -0.38
CA LEU A 198 6.32 1.35 -1.53
C LEU A 198 7.19 0.60 -2.55
N THR A 199 8.51 0.82 -2.56
CA THR A 199 9.45 0.04 -3.37
C THR A 199 9.77 -1.31 -2.71
N GLU A 200 9.99 -1.34 -1.41
CA GLU A 200 10.41 -2.55 -0.70
C GLU A 200 9.22 -3.44 -0.33
N LEU A 201 8.09 -2.85 0.07
CA LEU A 201 6.84 -3.52 0.43
C LEU A 201 5.78 -3.30 -0.67
N ASN A 202 6.14 -3.67 -1.91
CA ASN A 202 5.33 -3.39 -3.10
C ASN A 202 4.18 -4.41 -3.34
N THR A 203 3.54 -4.86 -2.26
CA THR A 203 2.24 -5.53 -2.28
C THR A 203 1.33 -4.90 -1.24
N ALA A 204 0.02 -4.89 -1.46
CA ALA A 204 -0.93 -4.36 -0.49
C ALA A 204 -0.77 -5.03 0.88
N THR A 205 -0.65 -6.36 0.89
CA THR A 205 -0.51 -7.16 2.11
C THR A 205 0.76 -6.82 2.89
N ASP A 206 1.91 -6.70 2.21
CA ASP A 206 3.18 -6.40 2.89
C ASP A 206 3.20 -4.97 3.43
N PHE A 207 2.66 -4.00 2.66
CA PHE A 207 2.60 -2.60 3.10
C PHE A 207 1.63 -2.40 4.28
N ILE A 208 0.42 -2.94 4.20
CA ILE A 208 -0.57 -2.89 5.30
C ILE A 208 -0.02 -3.60 6.54
N GLY A 209 0.62 -4.76 6.35
CA GLY A 209 1.28 -5.49 7.45
C GLY A 209 2.30 -4.64 8.18
N TYR A 210 3.11 -3.87 7.45
CA TYR A 210 4.08 -2.94 8.04
C TYR A 210 3.40 -1.81 8.81
N LEU A 211 2.36 -1.18 8.25
CA LEU A 211 1.63 -0.11 8.93
C LEU A 211 1.03 -0.61 10.26
N ASN A 212 0.39 -1.78 10.22
CA ASN A 212 -0.18 -2.43 11.41
C ASN A 212 0.88 -2.71 12.48
N GLU A 213 2.00 -3.30 12.08
CA GLU A 213 3.05 -3.65 13.03
C GLU A 213 3.73 -2.42 13.64
N LYS A 214 3.98 -1.38 12.81
CA LYS A 214 4.52 -0.11 13.31
C LYS A 214 3.57 0.54 14.31
N GLU A 215 2.28 0.64 13.99
CA GLU A 215 1.28 1.19 14.92
C GLU A 215 1.24 0.38 16.22
N ARG A 216 1.22 -0.97 16.13
CA ARG A 216 1.21 -1.85 17.28
C ARG A 216 2.36 -1.55 18.25
N VAL A 217 3.61 -1.59 17.75
CA VAL A 217 4.79 -1.42 18.62
C VAL A 217 4.90 -0.01 19.19
N VAL A 218 4.42 1.00 18.48
CA VAL A 218 4.36 2.38 18.97
C VAL A 218 3.30 2.52 20.05
N ARG A 219 2.10 2.02 19.84
CA ARG A 219 0.98 2.11 20.78
C ARG A 219 1.18 1.26 22.04
N GLU A 220 1.85 0.12 21.90
CA GLU A 220 2.29 -0.71 23.03
C GLU A 220 3.51 -0.10 23.77
N ARG A 221 4.08 1.02 23.28
CA ARG A 221 5.26 1.68 23.82
C ARG A 221 6.50 0.79 23.86
N THR A 222 6.58 -0.18 22.96
CA THR A 222 7.74 -1.07 22.84
C THR A 222 8.80 -0.48 21.92
N LEU A 223 8.41 0.31 20.91
CA LEU A 223 9.33 1.11 20.09
C LEU A 223 9.24 2.58 20.53
N LEU A 224 10.35 3.13 21.03
CA LEU A 224 10.43 4.52 21.49
C LEU A 224 11.08 5.44 20.47
N VAL A 225 12.18 5.00 19.87
CA VAL A 225 12.97 5.80 18.94
C VAL A 225 13.42 4.96 17.76
N SER A 226 13.36 5.53 16.56
CA SER A 226 14.03 5.01 15.37
C SER A 226 14.76 6.15 14.67
N ALA A 227 16.00 5.92 14.27
CA ALA A 227 16.82 6.94 13.61
C ALA A 227 16.25 7.37 12.25
N GLY A 228 15.41 6.53 11.63
CA GLY A 228 14.70 6.83 10.41
C GLY A 228 13.68 5.75 10.07
N GLU A 229 12.84 6.00 9.08
CA GLU A 229 11.84 5.03 8.60
C GLU A 229 12.51 3.81 7.96
N GLU A 230 13.65 4.01 7.28
CA GLU A 230 14.46 2.94 6.69
C GLU A 230 14.98 1.97 7.74
N GLU A 231 15.31 2.45 8.92
CA GLU A 231 15.81 1.63 10.02
C GLU A 231 14.65 0.79 10.62
N THR A 232 13.48 1.40 10.75
CA THR A 232 12.27 0.69 11.17
C THR A 232 11.90 -0.40 10.16
N LEU A 233 12.01 -0.11 8.87
CA LEU A 233 11.78 -1.08 7.80
C LEU A 233 12.79 -2.24 7.88
N ALA A 234 14.09 -1.94 8.09
CA ALA A 234 15.10 -2.97 8.24
C ALA A 234 14.77 -3.91 9.40
N ALA A 235 14.41 -3.37 10.56
CA ALA A 235 14.01 -4.16 11.71
C ALA A 235 12.79 -5.05 11.41
N TYR A 236 11.77 -4.51 10.73
CA TYR A 236 10.58 -5.26 10.32
C TYR A 236 10.92 -6.44 9.41
N ILE A 237 11.75 -6.22 8.39
CA ILE A 237 12.10 -7.28 7.43
C ILE A 237 13.02 -8.33 8.08
N MET A 238 14.00 -7.90 8.85
CA MET A 238 14.92 -8.82 9.57
C MET A 238 14.20 -9.62 10.66
N GLY A 239 13.16 -9.07 11.26
CA GLY A 239 12.32 -9.71 12.26
C GLY A 239 11.18 -10.57 11.67
N ASP A 240 11.24 -10.92 10.39
CA ASP A 240 10.21 -11.71 9.70
C ASP A 240 8.80 -11.09 9.85
N LYS A 241 8.67 -9.84 9.44
CA LYS A 241 7.46 -9.01 9.52
C LYS A 241 7.06 -8.64 10.97
N THR A 242 8.01 -8.64 11.88
CA THR A 242 7.82 -8.20 13.26
C THR A 242 8.94 -7.24 13.63
N ILE A 243 8.62 -6.00 14.04
CA ILE A 243 9.64 -5.01 14.42
C ILE A 243 10.30 -5.41 15.74
N ILE A 244 9.52 -5.93 16.67
CA ILE A 244 10.00 -6.37 17.99
C ILE A 244 9.34 -7.70 18.33
N SER A 245 10.16 -8.74 18.57
CA SER A 245 9.66 -10.03 19.06
C SER A 245 9.08 -9.88 20.47
N LYS A 246 7.90 -10.46 20.70
CA LYS A 246 7.26 -10.47 22.02
C LYS A 246 8.13 -11.14 23.10
N GLU A 247 9.08 -11.97 22.73
CA GLU A 247 10.01 -12.66 23.63
C GLU A 247 11.08 -11.72 24.21
N ILE A 248 11.37 -10.59 23.55
CA ILE A 248 12.34 -9.59 23.99
C ILE A 248 11.75 -8.61 25.01
N ILE A 249 10.41 -8.52 25.11
CA ILE A 249 9.67 -7.53 25.92
C ILE A 249 9.62 -7.94 27.43
N GLY A 250 10.56 -8.69 27.92
CA GLY A 250 10.57 -9.13 29.33
C GLY A 250 10.86 -8.05 30.39
N ASN A 251 11.15 -6.79 30.00
CA ASN A 251 11.41 -5.69 30.93
C ASN A 251 10.80 -4.38 30.37
N ASP A 252 10.30 -3.53 31.25
CA ASP A 252 9.67 -2.21 31.02
C ASP A 252 10.53 -1.16 30.22
N GLN A 253 11.51 -1.60 29.48
CA GLN A 253 12.41 -0.75 28.70
C GLN A 253 12.05 -0.84 27.21
N GLY A 254 11.50 0.25 26.67
CA GLY A 254 11.26 0.36 25.24
C GLY A 254 12.54 0.32 24.41
N MET A 255 12.43 -0.10 23.14
CA MET A 255 13.53 -0.28 22.20
C MET A 255 13.84 0.99 21.43
N THR A 256 15.13 1.18 21.10
CA THR A 256 15.63 2.16 20.15
C THR A 256 16.26 1.43 18.97
N ILE A 257 15.89 1.82 17.75
CA ILE A 257 16.51 1.34 16.51
C ILE A 257 17.55 2.40 16.07
N PRO A 258 18.85 2.07 16.09
CA PRO A 258 19.91 3.01 15.72
C PRO A 258 19.99 3.19 14.20
N GLU A 259 20.75 4.21 13.78
CA GLU A 259 21.12 4.40 12.39
C GLU A 259 22.06 3.30 11.88
N GLY A 260 21.89 2.94 10.60
CA GLY A 260 22.74 1.99 9.89
C GLY A 260 22.18 0.60 9.70
N GLU A 261 21.05 0.25 10.32
CA GLU A 261 20.41 -1.06 10.17
C GLU A 261 19.99 -1.33 8.72
N TRP A 262 19.40 -0.35 8.03
CA TRP A 262 19.08 -0.47 6.62
C TRP A 262 20.30 -0.68 5.73
N LYS A 263 21.37 0.06 6.00
CA LYS A 263 22.65 -0.09 5.28
C LYS A 263 23.23 -1.48 5.49
N ASN A 264 23.23 -1.96 6.74
CA ASN A 264 23.70 -3.30 7.09
C ASN A 264 22.84 -4.37 6.41
N TYR A 265 21.50 -4.25 6.48
CA TYR A 265 20.59 -5.19 5.86
C TYR A 265 20.85 -5.35 4.37
N LYS A 266 21.09 -4.26 3.63
CA LYS A 266 21.39 -4.30 2.19
C LYS A 266 22.65 -5.09 1.83
N THR A 267 23.55 -5.35 2.76
CA THR A 267 24.73 -6.20 2.55
C THR A 267 24.48 -7.69 2.78
N THR A 268 23.32 -8.06 3.30
CA THR A 268 23.02 -9.44 3.67
C THR A 268 22.58 -10.29 2.48
N PHE A 269 22.70 -11.61 2.65
CA PHE A 269 22.13 -12.58 1.71
C PHE A 269 20.60 -12.45 1.63
N ASN A 270 19.95 -12.16 2.75
CA ASN A 270 18.49 -12.01 2.80
C ASN A 270 18.00 -10.88 1.89
N TYR A 271 18.70 -9.76 1.81
CA TYR A 271 18.38 -8.68 0.88
C TYR A 271 18.50 -9.13 -0.58
N GLN A 272 19.57 -9.84 -0.94
CA GLN A 272 19.74 -10.39 -2.29
C GLN A 272 18.65 -11.40 -2.65
N TYR A 273 18.26 -12.21 -1.68
CA TYR A 273 17.14 -13.15 -1.84
C TYR A 273 15.81 -12.41 -2.05
N GLN A 274 15.53 -11.36 -1.29
CA GLN A 274 14.36 -10.50 -1.48
C GLN A 274 14.31 -9.88 -2.89
N LEU A 275 15.43 -9.37 -3.39
CA LEU A 275 15.51 -8.86 -4.76
C LEU A 275 15.23 -9.95 -5.81
N SER A 276 15.69 -11.18 -5.57
CA SER A 276 15.41 -12.31 -6.45
C SER A 276 13.92 -12.72 -6.43
N MET A 277 13.27 -12.67 -5.26
CA MET A 277 11.84 -12.90 -5.13
C MET A 277 11.03 -11.84 -5.89
N LYS A 278 11.37 -10.56 -5.78
CA LYS A 278 10.73 -9.47 -6.55
C LYS A 278 10.80 -9.74 -8.06
N LYS A 279 11.99 -10.10 -8.58
CA LYS A 279 12.17 -10.43 -9.99
C LYS A 279 11.41 -11.70 -10.40
N GLY A 280 11.40 -12.70 -9.53
CA GLY A 280 10.76 -13.99 -9.80
C GLY A 280 9.23 -13.92 -9.83
N SER A 281 8.63 -13.00 -9.08
CA SER A 281 7.17 -12.83 -8.92
C SER A 281 6.51 -11.95 -9.99
N VAL A 282 7.25 -11.29 -10.86
CA VAL A 282 6.71 -10.37 -11.92
C VAL A 282 5.59 -11.01 -12.76
N PHE A 283 5.63 -12.31 -12.96
CA PHE A 283 4.54 -13.02 -13.66
C PHE A 283 3.21 -12.87 -12.93
N TRP A 284 3.19 -13.00 -11.59
CA TRP A 284 1.99 -12.88 -10.77
C TRP A 284 1.49 -11.44 -10.75
N ASP A 285 2.40 -10.48 -10.62
CA ASP A 285 2.06 -9.06 -10.67
C ASP A 285 1.42 -8.67 -12.00
N ASN A 286 1.98 -9.16 -13.12
CA ASN A 286 1.41 -8.95 -14.46
C ASN A 286 0.03 -9.58 -14.60
N LEU A 287 -0.21 -10.73 -13.98
CA LEU A 287 -1.53 -11.37 -13.98
C LEU A 287 -2.57 -10.50 -13.29
N ILE A 288 -2.26 -10.01 -12.08
CA ILE A 288 -3.13 -9.09 -11.32
C ILE A 288 -3.34 -7.80 -12.10
N HIS A 289 -2.29 -7.20 -12.64
CA HIS A 289 -2.36 -5.96 -13.42
C HIS A 289 -3.28 -6.10 -14.63
N ASN A 290 -3.15 -7.17 -15.40
CA ASN A 290 -3.97 -7.42 -16.58
C ASN A 290 -5.45 -7.59 -16.23
N PHE A 291 -5.77 -8.33 -15.16
CA PHE A 291 -7.14 -8.49 -14.71
C PHE A 291 -7.71 -7.16 -14.16
N SER A 292 -6.95 -6.44 -13.36
CA SER A 292 -7.33 -5.12 -12.83
C SER A 292 -7.65 -4.14 -13.96
N THR A 293 -6.78 -4.05 -14.96
CA THR A 293 -6.95 -3.18 -16.13
C THR A 293 -8.19 -3.58 -16.96
N SER A 294 -8.42 -4.89 -17.13
CA SER A 294 -9.61 -5.39 -17.84
C SER A 294 -10.90 -5.03 -17.12
N ILE A 295 -10.93 -5.11 -15.79
CA ILE A 295 -12.09 -4.74 -14.98
C ILE A 295 -12.32 -3.23 -15.04
N LEU A 296 -11.28 -2.41 -14.85
CA LEU A 296 -11.38 -0.95 -14.90
C LEU A 296 -11.87 -0.45 -16.26
N SER A 297 -11.42 -1.08 -17.35
CA SER A 297 -11.84 -0.74 -18.71
C SER A 297 -13.17 -1.35 -19.13
N ALA A 298 -13.78 -2.17 -18.28
CA ALA A 298 -14.97 -3.00 -18.59
C ALA A 298 -14.75 -3.95 -19.79
N ASN A 299 -13.51 -4.37 -20.04
CA ASN A 299 -13.15 -5.28 -21.12
C ASN A 299 -12.89 -6.70 -20.58
N VAL A 300 -13.93 -7.32 -20.08
CA VAL A 300 -13.90 -8.68 -19.47
C VAL A 300 -14.52 -9.76 -20.36
N GLY A 301 -14.75 -9.45 -21.61
CA GLY A 301 -15.34 -10.36 -22.61
C GLY A 301 -16.77 -10.79 -22.23
N PHE A 302 -17.06 -12.10 -22.30
CA PHE A 302 -18.39 -12.64 -22.01
C PHE A 302 -18.88 -12.49 -20.57
N PHE A 303 -18.02 -12.00 -19.65
CA PHE A 303 -18.39 -11.79 -18.25
C PHE A 303 -18.79 -10.34 -17.93
N SER A 304 -19.09 -9.54 -18.95
CA SER A 304 -19.49 -8.13 -18.77
C SER A 304 -20.81 -7.95 -17.99
N GLU A 305 -21.62 -8.99 -17.89
CA GLU A 305 -22.86 -8.97 -17.09
C GLU A 305 -22.62 -9.20 -15.60
N ILE A 306 -21.45 -9.75 -15.22
CA ILE A 306 -21.07 -9.96 -13.84
C ILE A 306 -20.79 -8.61 -13.17
N GLU A 307 -21.20 -8.45 -11.93
CA GLU A 307 -21.01 -7.23 -11.17
C GLU A 307 -19.51 -7.00 -10.85
N PHE A 308 -19.16 -5.73 -10.68
CA PHE A 308 -17.79 -5.30 -10.31
C PHE A 308 -17.28 -6.05 -9.07
N SER A 309 -18.08 -6.17 -8.02
CA SER A 309 -17.70 -6.80 -6.75
C SER A 309 -17.26 -8.26 -6.92
N THR A 310 -17.90 -9.01 -7.82
CA THR A 310 -17.52 -10.41 -8.09
C THR A 310 -16.19 -10.51 -8.83
N HIS A 311 -15.95 -9.63 -9.81
CA HIS A 311 -14.68 -9.57 -10.51
C HIS A 311 -13.55 -9.12 -9.58
N GLU A 312 -13.81 -8.09 -8.78
CA GLU A 312 -12.87 -7.52 -7.81
C GLU A 312 -12.47 -8.58 -6.78
N LEU A 313 -13.44 -9.32 -6.24
CA LEU A 313 -13.16 -10.39 -5.27
C LEU A 313 -12.18 -11.43 -5.85
N GLY A 314 -12.39 -11.88 -7.07
CA GLY A 314 -11.49 -12.86 -7.70
C GLY A 314 -10.06 -12.35 -7.89
N VAL A 315 -9.90 -11.09 -8.30
CA VAL A 315 -8.57 -10.49 -8.47
C VAL A 315 -7.94 -10.13 -7.13
N ARG A 316 -8.74 -9.73 -6.15
CA ARG A 316 -8.30 -9.45 -4.79
C ARG A 316 -7.67 -10.69 -4.14
N GLU A 317 -8.25 -11.87 -4.34
CA GLU A 317 -7.67 -13.11 -3.83
C GLU A 317 -6.27 -13.42 -4.39
N LEU A 318 -6.00 -13.03 -5.63
CA LEU A 318 -4.63 -13.09 -6.20
C LEU A 318 -3.72 -12.02 -5.60
N ALA A 319 -4.25 -10.84 -5.32
CA ALA A 319 -3.51 -9.68 -4.84
C ALA A 319 -3.24 -9.74 -3.33
N LYS A 320 -3.98 -10.53 -2.55
CA LYS A 320 -3.72 -10.80 -1.12
C LYS A 320 -2.40 -11.51 -0.88
N GLU A 321 -1.90 -12.26 -1.86
CA GLU A 321 -0.63 -12.97 -1.73
C GLU A 321 0.54 -12.00 -1.49
N SER A 322 1.34 -12.25 -0.45
CA SER A 322 2.55 -11.50 -0.16
C SER A 322 3.61 -11.67 -1.26
N ARG A 323 4.64 -10.87 -1.25
CA ARG A 323 5.75 -10.98 -2.21
C ARG A 323 6.37 -12.37 -2.23
N GLN A 324 6.52 -12.99 -1.09
CA GLN A 324 7.05 -14.35 -0.96
C GLN A 324 6.12 -15.38 -1.60
N SER A 325 4.82 -15.30 -1.31
CA SER A 325 3.82 -16.20 -1.90
C SER A 325 3.73 -16.02 -3.42
N ARG A 326 3.68 -14.79 -3.92
CA ARG A 326 3.69 -14.50 -5.38
C ARG A 326 4.91 -15.11 -6.07
N TYR A 327 6.07 -15.05 -5.45
CA TYR A 327 7.29 -15.70 -5.97
C TYR A 327 7.12 -17.22 -6.04
N TYR A 328 6.65 -17.84 -4.96
CA TYR A 328 6.43 -19.28 -4.87
C TYR A 328 5.43 -19.77 -5.93
N LEU A 329 4.28 -19.11 -6.03
CA LEU A 329 3.24 -19.42 -7.03
C LEU A 329 3.76 -19.24 -8.47
N SER A 330 4.47 -18.15 -8.73
CA SER A 330 5.08 -17.88 -10.05
C SER A 330 6.12 -18.94 -10.42
N LYS A 331 6.94 -19.38 -9.47
CA LYS A 331 7.93 -20.44 -9.68
C LYS A 331 7.25 -21.76 -10.05
N ASN A 332 6.25 -22.16 -9.28
CA ASN A 332 5.48 -23.39 -9.52
C ASN A 332 4.78 -23.39 -10.89
N PHE A 333 4.18 -22.26 -11.28
CA PHE A 333 3.58 -22.09 -12.60
C PHE A 333 4.61 -22.25 -13.72
N LYS A 334 5.74 -21.53 -13.65
CA LYS A 334 6.79 -21.54 -14.67
C LYS A 334 7.45 -22.91 -14.80
N GLU A 335 7.67 -23.63 -13.70
CA GLU A 335 8.20 -25.00 -13.71
C GLU A 335 7.24 -25.94 -14.42
N LYS A 336 5.95 -25.89 -14.10
CA LYS A 336 4.95 -26.73 -14.76
C LYS A 336 4.83 -26.40 -16.25
N LEU A 337 4.83 -25.11 -16.61
CA LEU A 337 4.78 -24.67 -18.01
C LEU A 337 5.95 -25.25 -18.82
N LYS A 338 7.18 -25.20 -18.28
CA LYS A 338 8.39 -25.73 -18.95
C LYS A 338 8.34 -27.24 -19.21
N THR A 339 7.68 -27.98 -18.33
CA THR A 339 7.59 -29.44 -18.41
C THR A 339 6.35 -29.94 -19.17
N THR A 340 5.40 -29.03 -19.46
CA THR A 340 4.17 -29.39 -20.17
C THR A 340 4.36 -29.35 -21.69
N GLN A 341 4.05 -30.45 -22.36
CA GLN A 341 4.07 -30.51 -23.82
C GLN A 341 2.84 -29.73 -24.38
N PRO A 342 3.01 -28.96 -25.47
CA PRO A 342 1.94 -28.05 -25.97
C PRO A 342 0.62 -28.72 -26.34
N HIS A 343 0.64 -30.03 -26.67
CA HIS A 343 -0.55 -30.80 -27.06
C HIS A 343 -1.21 -31.53 -25.89
N LEU A 344 -0.62 -31.47 -24.69
CA LEU A 344 -1.14 -32.17 -23.52
C LEU A 344 -1.94 -31.22 -22.63
N ARG A 345 -3.12 -31.68 -22.20
CA ARG A 345 -3.87 -31.08 -21.11
C ARG A 345 -3.31 -31.58 -19.80
N THR A 346 -2.98 -30.66 -18.90
CA THR A 346 -2.50 -30.98 -17.56
C THR A 346 -2.83 -29.86 -16.59
N SER A 347 -2.83 -30.16 -15.30
CA SER A 347 -3.04 -29.18 -14.25
C SER A 347 -1.95 -29.27 -13.18
N ARG A 348 -1.87 -28.25 -12.37
CA ARG A 348 -1.09 -28.24 -11.13
C ARG A 348 -1.86 -27.43 -10.08
N MET A 349 -2.06 -28.02 -8.93
CA MET A 349 -2.60 -27.34 -7.76
C MET A 349 -1.44 -26.93 -6.85
N VAL A 350 -1.51 -25.71 -6.32
CA VAL A 350 -0.47 -25.14 -5.45
C VAL A 350 -1.17 -24.44 -4.29
N GLU A 351 -0.80 -24.79 -3.06
CA GLU A 351 -1.30 -24.14 -1.86
C GLU A 351 -0.63 -22.78 -1.66
N SER A 352 -1.39 -21.79 -1.18
CA SER A 352 -0.84 -20.51 -0.72
C SER A 352 0.04 -20.73 0.50
N ILE A 353 1.16 -20.01 0.58
CA ILE A 353 1.97 -20.00 1.81
C ILE A 353 1.48 -18.98 2.85
N ASP A 354 0.69 -18.01 2.42
CA ASP A 354 0.13 -16.98 3.32
C ASP A 354 -1.18 -17.45 3.99
N GLU A 355 -1.94 -18.33 3.32
CA GLU A 355 -3.26 -18.79 3.77
C GLU A 355 -3.37 -20.30 3.61
N PRO A 356 -3.08 -21.09 4.67
CA PRO A 356 -3.24 -22.54 4.66
C PRO A 356 -4.67 -22.97 4.31
N GLY A 357 -4.80 -23.93 3.41
CA GLY A 357 -6.10 -24.40 2.89
C GLY A 357 -6.62 -23.63 1.67
N LYS A 358 -5.94 -22.57 1.25
CA LYS A 358 -6.22 -21.86 0.00
C LYS A 358 -5.35 -22.41 -1.13
N PHE A 359 -5.97 -22.83 -2.22
CA PHE A 359 -5.29 -23.46 -3.34
C PHE A 359 -5.50 -22.68 -4.64
N TYR A 360 -4.46 -22.69 -5.48
CA TYR A 360 -4.48 -22.17 -6.85
C TYR A 360 -4.37 -23.31 -7.84
N LEU A 361 -5.35 -23.44 -8.72
CA LEU A 361 -5.37 -24.44 -9.78
C LEU A 361 -4.89 -23.82 -11.10
N PHE A 362 -3.74 -24.27 -11.59
CA PHE A 362 -3.22 -23.91 -12.89
C PHE A 362 -3.63 -24.98 -13.93
N LEU A 363 -4.47 -24.61 -14.87
CA LEU A 363 -4.84 -25.49 -15.99
C LEU A 363 -4.06 -25.11 -17.25
N PHE A 364 -3.28 -26.05 -17.76
CA PHE A 364 -2.61 -25.97 -19.06
C PHE A 364 -3.47 -26.69 -20.08
N PHE A 365 -4.08 -25.94 -20.98
CA PHE A 365 -5.05 -26.43 -21.92
C PHE A 365 -4.58 -26.15 -23.34
N PRO A 366 -4.42 -27.21 -24.21
CA PRO A 366 -3.97 -27.04 -25.58
C PRO A 366 -4.89 -26.12 -26.37
N ASN A 367 -4.33 -25.25 -27.20
CA ASN A 367 -5.08 -24.49 -28.16
C ASN A 367 -5.43 -25.38 -29.37
N ASP A 368 -6.73 -25.65 -29.55
CA ASP A 368 -7.23 -26.32 -30.74
C ASP A 368 -7.67 -25.29 -31.77
N SER A 369 -6.84 -25.14 -32.82
CA SER A 369 -7.13 -24.19 -33.92
C SER A 369 -8.40 -24.52 -34.73
N LYS A 370 -8.98 -25.72 -34.54
CA LYS A 370 -10.24 -26.13 -35.20
C LYS A 370 -11.47 -25.63 -34.47
N LEU A 371 -11.35 -25.20 -33.21
CA LEU A 371 -12.46 -24.69 -32.44
C LEU A 371 -12.59 -23.16 -32.60
N SER A 372 -13.82 -22.68 -32.59
CA SER A 372 -14.06 -21.26 -32.38
C SER A 372 -13.49 -20.87 -31.00
N TYR A 373 -13.12 -19.59 -30.83
CA TYR A 373 -12.67 -19.11 -29.52
C TYR A 373 -13.72 -19.28 -28.42
N SER A 374 -15.00 -19.15 -28.77
CA SER A 374 -16.12 -19.40 -27.87
C SER A 374 -16.17 -20.84 -27.39
N ASP A 375 -16.08 -21.81 -28.31
CA ASP A 375 -16.14 -23.25 -27.99
C ASP A 375 -14.92 -23.67 -27.18
N TYR A 376 -13.74 -23.21 -27.58
CA TYR A 376 -12.49 -23.42 -26.85
C TYR A 376 -12.61 -22.93 -25.39
N ARG A 377 -13.21 -21.74 -25.19
CA ARG A 377 -13.40 -21.15 -23.86
C ARG A 377 -14.41 -21.95 -23.02
N ILE A 378 -15.51 -22.37 -23.59
CA ILE A 378 -16.50 -23.22 -22.91
C ILE A 378 -15.87 -24.51 -22.42
N GLN A 379 -15.12 -25.20 -23.30
CA GLN A 379 -14.40 -26.41 -22.93
C GLN A 379 -13.42 -26.17 -21.78
N ARG A 380 -12.62 -25.08 -21.85
CA ARG A 380 -11.67 -24.74 -20.82
C ARG A 380 -12.34 -24.50 -19.45
N ILE A 381 -13.48 -23.80 -19.42
CA ILE A 381 -14.24 -23.56 -18.21
C ILE A 381 -14.78 -24.87 -17.62
N SER A 382 -15.35 -25.74 -18.49
CA SER A 382 -15.84 -27.07 -18.06
C SER A 382 -14.73 -27.90 -17.39
N TYR A 383 -13.51 -27.89 -17.96
CA TYR A 383 -12.39 -28.59 -17.35
C TYR A 383 -11.91 -27.98 -16.05
N ILE A 384 -11.88 -26.63 -15.93
CA ILE A 384 -11.52 -25.96 -14.68
C ILE A 384 -12.49 -26.39 -13.58
N ASN A 385 -13.81 -26.37 -13.84
CA ASN A 385 -14.81 -26.78 -12.88
C ASN A 385 -14.68 -28.23 -12.48
N ALA A 386 -14.48 -29.15 -13.46
CA ALA A 386 -14.28 -30.56 -13.14
C ALA A 386 -13.02 -30.83 -12.31
N TYR A 387 -11.91 -30.11 -12.53
CA TYR A 387 -10.71 -30.24 -11.71
C TYR A 387 -10.90 -29.63 -10.32
N ALA A 388 -11.67 -28.55 -10.20
CA ALA A 388 -11.97 -27.91 -8.90
C ALA A 388 -12.90 -28.79 -8.02
N GLU A 389 -13.79 -29.58 -8.62
CA GLU A 389 -14.68 -30.52 -7.89
C GLU A 389 -13.93 -31.74 -7.33
N VAL A 390 -12.79 -32.10 -7.90
CA VAL A 390 -12.01 -33.29 -7.52
C VAL A 390 -10.87 -32.92 -6.55
N ALA A 391 -10.53 -31.65 -6.46
CA ALA A 391 -9.45 -31.11 -5.64
C ALA A 391 -9.90 -30.82 -4.20
#